data_c2f78255c7cf34110723442783cd8e1b
#
_entry.id   c2f78255c7cf34110723442783cd8e1b
#
_cell.length_a   1.000
_cell.length_b   1.000
_cell.length_c   1.000
_cell.angle_alpha   90.00
_cell.angle_beta   90.00
_cell.angle_gamma   90.00
#
_symmetry.space_group_name_H-M   'P 1'
#
loop_
_entity.id
_entity.type
_entity.pdbx_description
1 polymer ?
#
loop_
_entity_poly.entity_id
_entity_poly.type
_entity_poly.pdbx_seq_one_letter_code
_entity_poly.pdbx_strand_id
1 'polypeptide(L)'
;MARPLAWQIATVTALKAETARVKTITLALASWTPHRAGQHYDVRLTAPDGYQAQRSYSVASAPEQAGTIDLTVERLEEGEVSPYLHDVLVVGDQLEARGPIGGYFVWEAGLGGPLLLIAGGSGIVPLMAMLRHRAAVGSHLPTR
;
A
#
# COMPACT_ATOMS: atom_id res chain seq x y z
N MET A 1 23.36 -6.73 10.84
CA MET A 1 23.06 -5.81 9.72
C MET A 1 21.75 -6.22 9.06
N ALA A 2 20.77 -5.34 8.98
CA ALA A 2 19.54 -5.64 8.25
C ALA A 2 19.87 -5.80 6.75
N ARG A 3 19.39 -6.88 6.14
CA ARG A 3 19.53 -7.11 4.71
C ARG A 3 18.77 -6.02 3.96
N PRO A 4 19.36 -5.36 2.97
CA PRO A 4 18.63 -4.35 2.20
C PRO A 4 17.38 -4.98 1.59
N LEU A 5 16.27 -4.25 1.64
CA LEU A 5 15.02 -4.69 1.02
C LEU A 5 15.22 -4.82 -0.48
N ALA A 6 14.97 -6.01 -1.00
CA ALA A 6 15.09 -6.29 -2.42
C ALA A 6 13.80 -5.94 -3.17
N TRP A 7 13.94 -5.58 -4.45
CA TRP A 7 12.84 -5.54 -5.38
C TRP A 7 12.33 -6.96 -5.65
N GLN A 8 11.02 -7.12 -5.69
CA GLN A 8 10.38 -8.37 -6.04
C GLN A 8 9.28 -8.14 -7.07
N ILE A 9 8.92 -9.18 -7.79
CA ILE A 9 7.79 -9.14 -8.70
C ILE A 9 6.50 -9.27 -7.90
N ALA A 10 5.58 -8.34 -8.16
CA ALA A 10 4.24 -8.34 -7.64
C ALA A 10 3.25 -8.52 -8.80
N THR A 11 2.27 -9.39 -8.62
CA THR A 11 1.24 -9.67 -9.62
C THR A 11 -0.06 -9.01 -9.23
N VAL A 12 -0.67 -8.28 -10.15
CA VAL A 12 -1.98 -7.65 -9.95
C VAL A 12 -3.07 -8.73 -9.93
N THR A 13 -3.75 -8.87 -8.81
CA THR A 13 -4.83 -9.86 -8.64
C THR A 13 -6.22 -9.25 -8.63
N ALA A 14 -6.34 -7.97 -8.29
CA ALA A 14 -7.61 -7.25 -8.32
C ALA A 14 -7.39 -5.74 -8.53
N LEU A 15 -8.37 -5.11 -9.14
CA LEU A 15 -8.45 -3.66 -9.33
C LEU A 15 -9.84 -3.20 -8.91
N LYS A 16 -9.91 -2.14 -8.11
CA LYS A 16 -11.18 -1.58 -7.65
C LYS A 16 -11.14 -0.05 -7.74
N ALA A 17 -12.06 0.52 -8.50
CA ALA A 17 -12.26 1.98 -8.48
C ALA A 17 -12.94 2.36 -7.17
N GLU A 18 -12.29 3.21 -6.38
CA GLU A 18 -12.86 3.76 -5.15
C GLU A 18 -13.61 5.07 -5.45
N THR A 19 -13.03 5.90 -6.29
CA THR A 19 -13.61 7.14 -6.84
C THR A 19 -13.17 7.28 -8.30
N ALA A 20 -13.58 8.35 -8.96
CA ALA A 20 -13.12 8.67 -10.31
C ALA A 20 -11.59 8.84 -10.42
N ARG A 21 -10.92 9.19 -9.32
CA ARG A 21 -9.48 9.48 -9.27
C ARG A 21 -8.69 8.58 -8.34
N VAL A 22 -9.35 7.63 -7.67
CA VAL A 22 -8.70 6.76 -6.68
C VAL A 22 -9.02 5.31 -7.01
N LYS A 23 -7.98 4.49 -7.09
CA LYS A 23 -8.07 3.07 -7.38
C LYS A 23 -7.30 2.26 -6.35
N THR A 24 -7.86 1.17 -5.89
CA THR A 24 -7.17 0.17 -5.08
C THR A 24 -6.67 -0.95 -5.97
N ILE A 25 -5.40 -1.27 -5.83
CA ILE A 25 -4.68 -2.32 -6.56
C ILE A 25 -4.27 -3.39 -5.56
N THR A 26 -4.74 -4.61 -5.74
CA THR A 26 -4.32 -5.75 -4.93
C THR A 26 -3.16 -6.46 -5.61
N LEU A 27 -2.06 -6.60 -4.90
CA LEU A 27 -0.81 -7.21 -5.37
C LEU A 27 -0.49 -8.48 -4.59
N ALA A 28 -0.35 -9.59 -5.29
CA ALA A 28 0.24 -10.81 -4.74
C ALA A 28 1.77 -10.69 -4.77
N LEU A 29 2.40 -10.92 -3.63
CA LEU A 29 3.84 -10.80 -3.46
C LEU A 29 4.49 -12.18 -3.42
N ALA A 30 5.56 -12.38 -4.18
CA ALA A 30 6.32 -13.63 -4.18
C ALA A 30 6.97 -13.91 -2.81
N SER A 31 7.44 -12.86 -2.15
CA SER A 31 8.05 -12.92 -0.80
C SER A 31 7.26 -12.00 0.13
N TRP A 32 6.05 -12.42 0.49
CA TRP A 32 5.20 -11.65 1.39
C TRP A 32 5.68 -11.80 2.83
N THR A 33 5.73 -10.68 3.56
CA THR A 33 5.90 -10.61 5.01
C THR A 33 4.87 -9.65 5.57
N PRO A 34 4.37 -9.87 6.81
CA PRO A 34 3.44 -8.92 7.43
C PRO A 34 4.07 -7.53 7.49
N HIS A 35 3.32 -6.53 7.03
CA HIS A 35 3.67 -5.13 7.26
C HIS A 35 3.11 -4.66 8.59
N ARG A 36 3.52 -3.48 9.02
CA ARG A 36 2.89 -2.74 10.12
C ARG A 36 1.98 -1.67 9.53
N ALA A 37 0.78 -1.50 10.09
CA ALA A 37 -0.16 -0.48 9.61
C ALA A 37 0.48 0.92 9.68
N GLY A 38 0.50 1.61 8.56
CA GLY A 38 1.21 2.89 8.37
C GLY A 38 2.43 2.80 7.45
N GLN A 39 2.95 1.59 7.20
CA GLN A 39 4.06 1.38 6.28
C GLN A 39 3.63 1.49 4.81
N HIS A 40 4.62 1.60 3.93
CA HIS A 40 4.44 1.73 2.48
C HIS A 40 5.28 0.74 1.70
N TYR A 41 4.99 0.62 0.42
CA TYR A 41 5.82 -0.05 -0.59
C TYR A 41 6.23 0.95 -1.66
N ASP A 42 7.45 0.80 -2.17
CA ASP A 42 7.87 1.43 -3.41
C ASP A 42 7.40 0.56 -4.58
N VAL A 43 6.84 1.19 -5.60
CA VAL A 43 6.48 0.58 -6.88
C VAL A 43 7.37 1.17 -7.95
N ARG A 44 7.94 0.32 -8.81
CA ARG A 44 8.78 0.72 -9.92
C ARG A 44 8.23 0.18 -11.24
N LEU A 45 8.14 1.06 -12.21
CA LEU A 45 7.81 0.74 -13.59
C LEU A 45 9.04 0.92 -14.45
N THR A 46 9.21 0.03 -15.42
CA THR A 46 10.31 0.09 -16.39
C THR A 46 9.72 0.18 -17.79
N ALA A 47 10.07 1.23 -18.51
CA ALA A 47 9.68 1.41 -19.90
C ALA A 47 10.52 0.52 -20.84
N PRO A 48 10.06 0.26 -22.09
CA PRO A 48 10.79 -0.59 -23.03
C PRO A 48 12.21 -0.13 -23.35
N ASP A 49 12.48 1.18 -23.25
CA ASP A 49 13.81 1.77 -23.45
C ASP A 49 14.72 1.68 -22.20
N GLY A 50 14.23 1.08 -21.11
CA GLY A 50 14.94 0.94 -19.84
C GLY A 50 14.75 2.10 -18.87
N TYR A 51 14.02 3.16 -19.23
CA TYR A 51 13.69 4.24 -18.30
C TYR A 51 12.86 3.70 -17.13
N GLN A 52 13.22 4.11 -15.92
CA GLN A 52 12.53 3.67 -14.71
C GLN A 52 11.94 4.85 -13.94
N ALA A 53 10.71 4.68 -13.48
CA ALA A 53 10.05 5.60 -12.56
C ALA A 53 9.57 4.82 -11.34
N GLN A 54 9.75 5.39 -10.14
CA GLN A 54 9.28 4.77 -8.90
C GLN A 54 8.53 5.78 -8.04
N ARG A 55 7.54 5.25 -7.29
CA ARG A 55 6.76 6.03 -6.30
C ARG A 55 6.44 5.16 -5.10
N SER A 56 6.32 5.82 -3.96
CA SER A 56 5.93 5.18 -2.70
C SER A 56 4.43 5.27 -2.51
N TYR A 57 3.81 4.15 -2.14
CA TYR A 57 2.38 4.08 -1.84
C TYR A 57 2.16 3.41 -0.49
N SER A 58 1.38 4.06 0.37
CA SER A 58 0.99 3.47 1.65
C SER A 58 0.16 2.21 1.44
N VAL A 59 0.39 1.20 2.28
CA VAL A 59 -0.44 0.00 2.29
C VAL A 59 -1.81 0.34 2.88
N ALA A 60 -2.87 -0.02 2.15
CA ALA A 60 -4.25 0.20 2.57
C ALA A 60 -4.84 -0.98 3.34
N SER A 61 -4.35 -2.19 3.08
CA SER A 61 -4.83 -3.42 3.72
C SER A 61 -4.28 -3.59 5.13
N ALA A 62 -5.00 -4.38 5.92
CA ALA A 62 -4.52 -4.78 7.24
C ALA A 62 -3.28 -5.70 7.12
N PRO A 63 -2.36 -5.65 8.11
CA PRO A 63 -1.21 -6.58 8.18
C PRO A 63 -1.62 -8.06 8.18
N GLU A 64 -2.83 -8.35 8.61
CA GLU A 64 -3.40 -9.70 8.70
C GLU A 64 -3.84 -10.28 7.35
N GLN A 65 -3.89 -9.47 6.29
CA GLN A 65 -4.17 -9.94 4.93
C GLN A 65 -2.97 -10.68 4.37
N ALA A 66 -2.97 -12.01 4.45
CA ALA A 66 -1.83 -12.83 4.08
C ALA A 66 -1.65 -12.95 2.56
N GLY A 67 -0.39 -12.90 2.11
CA GLY A 67 0.01 -13.16 0.72
C GLY A 67 -0.18 -11.98 -0.24
N THR A 68 -1.01 -11.01 0.11
CA THR A 68 -1.31 -9.84 -0.73
C THR A 68 -1.23 -8.55 0.06
N ILE A 69 -1.07 -7.45 -0.67
CA ILE A 69 -1.21 -6.09 -0.14
C ILE A 69 -2.14 -5.29 -1.04
N ASP A 70 -2.87 -4.35 -0.46
CA ASP A 70 -3.64 -3.37 -1.20
C ASP A 70 -2.94 -2.03 -1.17
N LEU A 71 -2.73 -1.45 -2.35
CA LEU A 71 -2.26 -0.09 -2.53
C LEU A 71 -3.40 0.75 -3.10
N THR A 72 -3.77 1.81 -2.40
CA THR A 72 -4.81 2.74 -2.87
C THR A 72 -4.13 3.98 -3.43
N VAL A 73 -4.31 4.21 -4.71
CA VAL A 73 -3.54 5.16 -5.52
C VAL A 73 -4.44 6.26 -6.04
N GLU A 74 -4.11 7.52 -5.76
CA GLU A 74 -4.70 8.68 -6.40
C GLU A 74 -4.01 8.95 -7.73
N ARG A 75 -4.80 9.18 -8.78
CA ARG A 75 -4.30 9.53 -10.11
C ARG A 75 -3.88 11.00 -10.12
N LEU A 76 -2.60 11.25 -10.34
CA LEU A 76 -2.03 12.59 -10.53
C LEU A 76 -1.90 12.87 -12.02
N GLU A 77 -2.51 13.92 -12.53
CA GLU A 77 -2.58 14.21 -13.98
C GLU A 77 -1.21 14.28 -14.65
N GLU A 78 -0.23 14.88 -14.00
CA GLU A 78 1.13 15.04 -14.52
C GLU A 78 2.10 13.99 -13.97
N GLY A 79 1.60 12.92 -13.32
CA GLY A 79 2.42 11.85 -12.78
C GLY A 79 2.90 10.88 -13.86
N GLU A 80 3.99 10.18 -13.61
CA GLU A 80 4.52 9.15 -14.50
C GLU A 80 4.03 7.74 -14.13
N VAL A 81 3.77 7.49 -12.84
CA VAL A 81 3.41 6.17 -12.32
C VAL A 81 1.91 6.05 -12.12
N SER A 82 1.27 6.99 -11.41
CA SER A 82 -0.16 6.87 -11.10
C SER A 82 -1.09 6.83 -12.33
N PRO A 83 -0.85 7.59 -13.43
CA PRO A 83 -1.64 7.43 -14.64
C PRO A 83 -1.53 6.03 -15.24
N TYR A 84 -0.34 5.43 -15.29
CA TYR A 84 -0.16 4.06 -15.76
C TYR A 84 -0.96 3.07 -14.91
N LEU A 85 -0.87 3.19 -13.59
CA LEU A 85 -1.59 2.32 -12.66
C LEU A 85 -3.11 2.44 -12.79
N HIS A 86 -3.60 3.61 -13.20
CA HIS A 86 -5.04 3.85 -13.39
C HIS A 86 -5.55 3.44 -14.78
N ASP A 87 -4.79 3.79 -15.83
CA ASP A 87 -5.31 3.78 -17.20
C ASP A 87 -4.87 2.55 -17.99
N VAL A 88 -3.76 1.92 -17.61
CA VAL A 88 -3.11 0.85 -18.39
C VAL A 88 -3.10 -0.48 -17.66
N LEU A 89 -2.84 -0.48 -16.37
CA LEU A 89 -2.68 -1.70 -15.56
C LEU A 89 -3.94 -2.57 -15.59
N VAL A 90 -3.77 -3.87 -15.82
CA VAL A 90 -4.86 -4.85 -15.77
C VAL A 90 -4.52 -6.02 -14.85
N VAL A 91 -5.54 -6.77 -14.43
CA VAL A 91 -5.35 -7.99 -13.63
C VAL A 91 -4.48 -8.98 -14.39
N GLY A 92 -3.48 -9.55 -13.72
CA GLY A 92 -2.47 -10.43 -14.30
C GLY A 92 -1.17 -9.73 -14.65
N ASP A 93 -1.15 -8.42 -14.74
CA ASP A 93 0.07 -7.66 -14.97
C ASP A 93 1.04 -7.82 -13.80
N GLN A 94 2.31 -7.65 -14.09
CA GLN A 94 3.39 -7.70 -13.11
C GLN A 94 4.09 -6.34 -13.04
N LEU A 95 4.48 -5.96 -11.83
CA LEU A 95 5.29 -4.80 -11.55
C LEU A 95 6.29 -5.11 -10.44
N GLU A 96 7.28 -4.26 -10.29
CA GLU A 96 8.26 -4.42 -9.21
C GLU A 96 7.80 -3.66 -7.97
N ALA A 97 7.88 -4.33 -6.82
CA ALA A 97 7.57 -3.76 -5.53
C ALA A 97 8.70 -4.00 -4.54
N ARG A 98 8.90 -3.07 -3.62
CA ARG A 98 9.88 -3.17 -2.55
C ARG A 98 9.27 -2.66 -1.25
N GLY A 99 9.31 -3.49 -0.23
CA GLY A 99 8.76 -3.16 1.10
C GLY A 99 8.64 -4.38 2.00
N PRO A 100 8.01 -4.25 3.16
CA PRO A 100 7.43 -3.01 3.71
C PRO A 100 8.49 -2.03 4.23
N ILE A 101 8.23 -0.73 4.11
CA ILE A 101 9.13 0.37 4.47
C ILE A 101 8.42 1.31 5.45
N GLY A 102 9.17 1.82 6.43
CA GLY A 102 8.70 2.81 7.40
C GLY A 102 8.81 2.31 8.84
N GLY A 103 9.02 3.23 9.78
CA GLY A 103 9.22 2.88 11.18
C GLY A 103 8.59 3.86 12.16
N TYR A 104 8.32 5.10 11.75
CA TYR A 104 7.75 6.13 12.63
C TYR A 104 6.24 6.21 12.55
N PHE A 105 5.70 6.22 11.34
CA PHE A 105 4.26 6.35 11.11
C PHE A 105 3.62 4.96 11.11
N VAL A 106 3.63 4.31 12.26
CA VAL A 106 3.03 2.98 12.44
C VAL A 106 2.19 2.94 13.69
N TRP A 107 1.11 2.15 13.64
CA TRP A 107 0.30 1.88 14.80
C TRP A 107 -0.06 0.39 14.87
N GLU A 108 0.01 -0.15 16.08
CA GLU A 108 -0.40 -1.50 16.43
C GLU A 108 -1.28 -1.45 17.67
N ALA A 109 -2.27 -2.34 17.74
CA ALA A 109 -3.21 -2.37 18.87
C ALA A 109 -2.51 -2.51 20.21
N GLY A 110 -1.36 -3.19 20.26
CA GLY A 110 -0.53 -3.35 21.45
C GLY A 110 0.09 -2.06 22.00
N LEU A 111 0.15 -0.99 21.20
CA LEU A 111 0.61 0.33 21.65
C LEU A 111 -0.39 1.02 22.57
N GLY A 112 -1.64 0.57 22.59
CA GLY A 112 -2.70 1.17 23.37
C GLY A 112 -3.36 2.36 22.69
N GLY A 113 -4.19 3.07 23.42
CA GLY A 113 -4.96 4.20 22.92
C GLY A 113 -5.43 5.11 24.03
N PRO A 114 -6.27 6.09 23.73
CA PRO A 114 -7.12 6.24 22.53
C PRO A 114 -6.35 6.61 21.27
N LEU A 115 -6.94 6.31 20.12
CA LEU A 115 -6.38 6.59 18.80
C LEU A 115 -7.17 7.72 18.14
N LEU A 116 -6.48 8.79 17.77
CA LEU A 116 -7.03 9.90 16.99
C LEU A 116 -6.37 9.90 15.61
N LEU A 117 -7.18 9.75 14.56
CA LEU A 117 -6.74 9.70 13.16
C LEU A 117 -7.23 10.95 12.43
N ILE A 118 -6.31 11.70 11.83
CA ILE A 118 -6.62 12.91 11.08
C ILE A 118 -6.01 12.75 9.68
N ALA A 119 -6.84 12.84 8.65
CA ALA A 119 -6.40 12.70 7.27
C ALA A 119 -6.90 13.83 6.38
N GLY A 120 -6.08 14.15 5.37
CA GLY A 120 -6.45 14.97 4.22
C GLY A 120 -6.06 14.25 2.93
N GLY A 121 -7.00 14.12 1.98
CA GLY A 121 -6.75 13.48 0.69
C GLY A 121 -6.26 12.02 0.81
N SER A 122 -5.23 11.68 0.06
CA SER A 122 -4.64 10.32 0.06
C SER A 122 -3.99 9.93 1.39
N GLY A 123 -3.79 10.86 2.30
CA GLY A 123 -3.31 10.59 3.66
C GLY A 123 -4.21 9.66 4.46
N ILE A 124 -5.46 9.46 4.04
CA ILE A 124 -6.37 8.49 4.66
C ILE A 124 -5.92 7.03 4.46
N VAL A 125 -5.15 6.73 3.44
CA VAL A 125 -4.79 5.34 3.07
C VAL A 125 -4.09 4.58 4.20
N PRO A 126 -2.99 5.08 4.79
CA PRO A 126 -2.35 4.38 5.91
C PRO A 126 -3.24 4.33 7.16
N LEU A 127 -4.13 5.30 7.36
CA LEU A 127 -5.06 5.31 8.49
C LEU A 127 -6.14 4.22 8.32
N MET A 128 -6.55 3.93 7.08
CA MET A 128 -7.45 2.81 6.80
C MET A 128 -6.79 1.47 7.14
N ALA A 129 -5.49 1.31 6.88
CA ALA A 129 -4.76 0.11 7.31
C ALA A 129 -4.78 -0.05 8.84
N MET A 130 -4.63 1.06 9.59
CA MET A 130 -4.72 1.06 11.05
C MET A 130 -6.12 0.64 11.54
N LEU A 131 -7.17 1.18 10.93
CA LEU A 131 -8.56 0.83 11.27
C LEU A 131 -8.86 -0.64 10.94
N ARG A 132 -8.39 -1.14 9.81
CA ARG A 132 -8.53 -2.54 9.40
C ARG A 132 -7.77 -3.48 10.33
N HIS A 133 -6.55 -3.10 10.73
CA HIS A 133 -5.81 -3.84 11.75
C HIS A 133 -6.56 -3.88 13.08
N ARG A 134 -7.05 -2.72 13.56
CA ARG A 134 -7.85 -2.63 14.79
C ARG A 134 -9.05 -3.59 14.74
N ALA A 135 -9.77 -3.62 13.64
CA ALA A 135 -10.91 -4.51 13.46
C ALA A 135 -10.48 -5.99 13.41
N ALA A 136 -9.41 -6.31 12.68
CA ALA A 136 -8.92 -7.69 12.51
C ALA A 136 -8.48 -8.33 13.83
N VAL A 137 -7.87 -7.55 14.73
CA VAL A 137 -7.44 -8.05 16.05
C VAL A 137 -8.53 -7.91 17.14
N GLY A 138 -9.72 -7.41 16.79
CA GLY A 138 -10.82 -7.24 17.73
C GLY A 138 -10.56 -6.21 18.83
N SER A 139 -9.76 -5.19 18.55
CA SER A 139 -9.47 -4.13 19.52
C SER A 139 -10.69 -3.25 19.80
N HIS A 140 -10.92 -2.92 21.04
CA HIS A 140 -11.97 -2.01 21.51
C HIS A 140 -11.44 -0.63 21.90
N LEU A 141 -10.21 -0.30 21.55
CA LEU A 141 -9.63 1.01 21.84
C LEU A 141 -10.49 2.13 21.25
N PRO A 142 -10.79 3.19 22.03
CA PRO A 142 -11.51 4.36 21.51
C PRO A 142 -10.77 4.94 20.32
N THR A 143 -11.47 5.12 19.20
CA THR A 143 -10.89 5.59 17.95
C THR A 143 -11.80 6.65 17.31
N ARG A 144 -11.20 7.72 16.86
CA ARG A 144 -11.91 8.82 16.21
C ARG A 144 -11.14 9.30 15.00
#